data_119273889e7fdc0f4449c92297eab528
#
_entry.id   119273889e7fdc0f4449c92297eab528
#
_cell.length_a   1.000
_cell.length_b   1.000
_cell.length_c   1.000
_cell.angle_alpha   90.00
_cell.angle_beta   90.00
_cell.angle_gamma   90.00
#
_symmetry.space_group_name_H-M   'P 1'
#
loop_
_entity.id
_entity.type
_entity.pdbx_description
1 polymer ?
#
loop_
_entity_poly.entity_id
_entity_poly.type
_entity_poly.pdbx_seq_one_letter_code
_entity_poly.pdbx_strand_id
1 'polypeptide(L)'
;ISLYPGVEIDRSPDEFTRILRATRENDVPGLFQPDYATESKAWGPSTVRVRIRNYDPAKLDAFWSAYRKNVTDNLTTRNCSSTVSNALEAALDGAVWRLKGARAGWGAFVRLLLTPELWVAAQIRKRAVTMAWTPGLTLDYARALSMLADPRPFAWWKVARSAVKAIVASRRAWREQDS
;
A
#
# COMPACT_ATOMS: atom_id res chain seq x y z
N ILE A 1 -11.11 -3.54 -3.69
CA ILE A 1 -11.03 -2.06 -3.69
C ILE A 1 -10.06 -1.66 -4.79
N SER A 2 -10.55 -1.10 -5.87
CA SER A 2 -9.74 -0.64 -7.00
C SER A 2 -10.23 0.73 -7.43
N LEU A 3 -9.33 1.69 -7.53
CA LEU A 3 -9.59 3.03 -8.02
C LEU A 3 -8.75 3.24 -9.29
N TYR A 4 -9.39 3.71 -10.34
CA TYR A 4 -8.77 4.03 -11.62
C TYR A 4 -9.20 5.40 -12.09
N PRO A 5 -8.44 6.07 -12.96
CA PRO A 5 -8.91 7.27 -13.62
C PRO A 5 -10.14 6.94 -14.47
N GLY A 6 -11.18 7.72 -14.34
CA GLY A 6 -12.42 7.61 -15.14
C GLY A 6 -12.33 8.32 -16.49
N VAL A 7 -11.16 8.86 -16.80
CA VAL A 7 -10.83 9.56 -18.06
C VAL A 7 -9.56 8.97 -18.65
N GLU A 8 -9.41 9.11 -19.95
CA GLU A 8 -8.17 8.76 -20.62
C GLU A 8 -7.05 9.73 -20.17
N ILE A 9 -5.91 9.16 -19.76
CA ILE A 9 -4.74 9.94 -19.36
C ILE A 9 -3.81 10.06 -20.54
N ASP A 10 -3.49 11.29 -20.92
CA ASP A 10 -2.44 11.57 -21.90
C ASP A 10 -1.10 11.10 -21.34
N ARG A 11 -0.44 10.21 -22.11
CA ARG A 11 0.86 9.62 -21.78
C ARG A 11 2.02 10.24 -22.55
N SER A 12 1.79 11.36 -23.21
CA SER A 12 2.89 12.13 -23.79
C SER A 12 3.92 12.51 -22.73
N PRO A 13 5.22 12.55 -23.01
CA PRO A 13 6.26 12.76 -21.98
C PRO A 13 6.05 14.03 -21.17
N ASP A 14 5.65 15.13 -21.81
CA ASP A 14 5.45 16.41 -21.14
C ASP A 14 4.24 16.39 -20.21
N GLU A 15 3.11 15.88 -20.70
CA GLU A 15 1.90 15.75 -19.90
C GLU A 15 2.07 14.74 -18.77
N PHE A 16 2.73 13.61 -19.05
CA PHE A 16 3.02 12.62 -18.01
C PHE A 16 3.89 13.21 -16.90
N THR A 17 4.89 14.01 -17.23
CA THR A 17 5.71 14.71 -16.23
C THR A 17 4.88 15.70 -15.41
N ARG A 18 3.91 16.38 -16.03
CA ARG A 18 3.00 17.29 -15.35
C ARG A 18 2.10 16.56 -14.35
N ILE A 19 1.46 15.46 -14.75
CA ILE A 19 0.53 14.70 -13.91
C ILE A 19 1.22 13.93 -12.77
N LEU A 20 2.53 13.70 -12.85
CA LEU A 20 3.31 13.13 -11.75
C LEU A 20 3.51 14.11 -10.59
N ARG A 21 3.20 15.39 -10.74
CA ARG A 21 3.23 16.33 -9.63
C ARG A 21 2.04 16.09 -8.71
N ALA A 22 2.31 16.00 -7.41
CA ALA A 22 1.31 15.74 -6.37
C ALA A 22 0.45 16.99 -6.07
N THR A 23 -0.17 17.58 -7.09
CA THR A 23 -1.01 18.78 -6.97
C THR A 23 -2.47 18.40 -7.21
N ARG A 24 -3.41 19.16 -6.63
CA ARG A 24 -4.85 18.95 -6.84
C ARG A 24 -5.31 19.29 -8.25
N GLU A 25 -4.52 20.04 -9.00
CA GLU A 25 -4.78 20.35 -10.42
C GLU A 25 -4.74 19.10 -11.28
N ASN A 26 -4.10 18.03 -10.80
CA ASN A 26 -4.02 16.74 -11.46
C ASN A 26 -5.08 15.74 -10.95
N ASP A 27 -6.05 16.22 -10.18
CA ASP A 27 -7.19 15.40 -9.77
C ASP A 27 -8.13 15.22 -10.97
N VAL A 28 -8.47 13.97 -11.27
CA VAL A 28 -9.41 13.60 -12.32
C VAL A 28 -10.58 12.80 -11.73
N PRO A 29 -11.73 12.74 -12.40
CA PRO A 29 -12.79 11.81 -12.01
C PRO A 29 -12.24 10.40 -11.92
N GLY A 30 -12.52 9.70 -10.81
CA GLY A 30 -12.12 8.32 -10.61
C GLY A 30 -13.24 7.35 -10.93
N LEU A 31 -12.89 6.08 -11.03
CA LEU A 31 -13.82 4.97 -11.19
C LEU A 31 -13.45 3.84 -10.24
N PHE A 32 -14.41 3.36 -9.46
CA PHE A 32 -14.26 2.13 -8.68
C PHE A 32 -14.81 0.95 -9.46
N GLN A 33 -14.01 -0.11 -9.60
CA GLN A 33 -14.52 -1.36 -10.16
C GLN A 33 -15.53 -2.00 -9.19
N PRO A 34 -16.67 -2.50 -9.70
CA PRO A 34 -17.73 -3.05 -8.85
C PRO A 34 -17.28 -4.31 -8.11
N ASP A 35 -16.49 -5.15 -8.77
CA ASP A 35 -16.03 -6.43 -8.22
C ASP A 35 -14.71 -6.89 -8.85
N TYR A 36 -14.14 -7.94 -8.26
CA TYR A 36 -12.89 -8.55 -8.72
C TYR A 36 -13.01 -9.22 -10.10
N ALA A 37 -14.18 -9.72 -10.45
CA ALA A 37 -14.38 -10.38 -11.74
C ALA A 37 -14.28 -9.37 -12.89
N THR A 38 -14.88 -8.20 -12.70
CA THR A 38 -14.78 -7.08 -13.66
C THR A 38 -13.35 -6.57 -13.77
N GLU A 39 -12.68 -6.39 -12.63
CA GLU A 39 -11.27 -5.98 -12.61
C GLU A 39 -10.35 -6.99 -13.30
N SER A 40 -10.55 -8.28 -13.03
CA SER A 40 -9.75 -9.34 -13.64
C SER A 40 -9.93 -9.48 -15.14
N LYS A 41 -11.11 -9.13 -15.67
CA LYS A 41 -11.34 -9.08 -17.13
C LYS A 41 -10.58 -7.93 -17.79
N ALA A 42 -10.49 -6.79 -17.09
CA ALA A 42 -9.82 -5.61 -17.63
C ALA A 42 -8.28 -5.71 -17.56
N TRP A 43 -7.73 -6.28 -16.48
CA TRP A 43 -6.30 -6.22 -16.16
C TRP A 43 -5.63 -7.59 -15.98
N GLY A 44 -6.39 -8.68 -16.10
CA GLY A 44 -5.92 -10.02 -15.83
C GLY A 44 -6.07 -10.43 -14.35
N PRO A 45 -5.95 -11.73 -14.05
CA PRO A 45 -6.09 -12.25 -12.70
C PRO A 45 -4.90 -11.87 -11.82
N SER A 46 -5.13 -11.76 -10.50
CA SER A 46 -4.05 -11.48 -9.53
C SER A 46 -3.03 -12.63 -9.51
N THR A 47 -1.76 -12.27 -9.64
CA THR A 47 -0.63 -13.21 -9.59
C THR A 47 -0.14 -13.48 -8.17
N VAL A 48 -0.38 -12.55 -7.25
CA VAL A 48 0.05 -12.64 -5.85
C VAL A 48 -1.11 -12.35 -4.92
N ARG A 49 -1.19 -13.11 -3.82
CA ARG A 49 -2.19 -12.91 -2.75
C ARG A 49 -1.50 -12.77 -1.40
N VAL A 50 -1.86 -11.74 -0.64
CA VAL A 50 -1.45 -11.57 0.75
C VAL A 50 -2.68 -11.74 1.63
N ARG A 51 -2.62 -12.69 2.58
CA ARG A 51 -3.71 -12.93 3.52
C ARG A 51 -3.43 -12.23 4.84
N ILE A 52 -4.36 -11.40 5.27
CA ILE A 52 -4.34 -10.73 6.58
C ILE A 52 -5.55 -11.27 7.36
N ARG A 53 -5.33 -11.80 8.56
CA ARG A 53 -6.38 -12.49 9.34
C ARG A 53 -6.91 -11.61 10.47
N ASN A 54 -6.03 -10.98 11.22
CA ASN A 54 -6.38 -10.21 12.41
C ASN A 54 -6.56 -8.73 12.06
N TYR A 55 -7.62 -8.42 11.33
CA TYR A 55 -7.99 -7.04 10.99
C TYR A 55 -9.36 -6.70 11.58
N ASP A 56 -9.67 -5.43 11.68
CA ASP A 56 -10.96 -4.91 12.11
C ASP A 56 -11.87 -4.68 10.90
N PRO A 57 -12.86 -5.56 10.64
CA PRO A 57 -13.75 -5.41 9.49
C PRO A 57 -14.62 -4.16 9.59
N ALA A 58 -15.06 -3.77 10.79
CA ALA A 58 -15.89 -2.58 10.98
C ALA A 58 -15.14 -1.30 10.59
N LYS A 59 -13.84 -1.21 10.94
CA LYS A 59 -12.99 -0.09 10.52
C LYS A 59 -12.73 -0.08 9.02
N LEU A 60 -12.56 -1.24 8.40
CA LEU A 60 -12.43 -1.35 6.95
C LEU A 60 -13.70 -0.88 6.24
N ASP A 61 -14.86 -1.30 6.71
CA ASP A 61 -16.16 -0.92 6.14
C ASP A 61 -16.45 0.57 6.33
N ALA A 62 -16.13 1.11 7.50
CA ALA A 62 -16.25 2.55 7.77
C ALA A 62 -15.33 3.38 6.85
N PHE A 63 -14.07 2.95 6.70
CA PHE A 63 -13.14 3.56 5.76
C PHE A 63 -13.70 3.53 4.34
N TRP A 64 -14.14 2.36 3.87
CA TRP A 64 -14.64 2.20 2.52
C TRP A 64 -15.88 3.04 2.25
N SER A 65 -16.81 3.05 3.20
CA SER A 65 -18.05 3.85 3.13
C SER A 65 -17.79 5.36 3.06
N ALA A 66 -16.74 5.83 3.73
CA ALA A 66 -16.30 7.23 3.64
C ALA A 66 -15.51 7.51 2.35
N TYR A 67 -14.59 6.61 1.98
CA TYR A 67 -13.66 6.79 0.87
C TYR A 67 -14.36 6.85 -0.49
N ARG A 68 -15.36 5.99 -0.70
CA ARG A 68 -16.14 5.92 -1.96
C ARG A 68 -17.03 7.12 -2.22
N LYS A 69 -17.27 8.00 -1.24
CA LYS A 69 -18.06 9.22 -1.41
C LYS A 69 -17.36 10.26 -2.28
N ASN A 70 -16.03 10.24 -2.29
CA ASN A 70 -15.22 11.10 -3.13
C ASN A 70 -14.52 10.26 -4.19
N VAL A 71 -15.04 10.28 -5.41
CA VAL A 71 -14.54 9.47 -6.54
C VAL A 71 -13.58 10.31 -7.37
N THR A 72 -12.42 10.60 -6.78
CA THR A 72 -11.34 11.34 -7.44
C THR A 72 -10.12 10.42 -7.56
N ASP A 73 -9.48 10.42 -8.70
CA ASP A 73 -8.18 9.78 -8.93
C ASP A 73 -7.09 10.84 -9.06
N ASN A 74 -5.90 10.53 -8.56
CA ASN A 74 -4.71 11.33 -8.74
C ASN A 74 -3.52 10.38 -8.74
N LEU A 75 -2.77 10.37 -9.83
CA LEU A 75 -1.73 9.37 -10.11
C LEU A 75 -0.71 9.21 -8.97
N THR A 76 -0.45 10.26 -8.21
CA THR A 76 0.56 10.28 -7.14
C THR A 76 -0.03 10.15 -5.75
N THR A 77 -1.15 10.82 -5.47
CA THR A 77 -1.67 10.94 -4.10
C THR A 77 -2.88 10.05 -3.82
N ARG A 78 -3.67 9.74 -4.86
CA ARG A 78 -4.93 9.01 -4.72
C ARG A 78 -5.15 8.02 -5.87
N ASN A 79 -4.31 7.05 -6.00
CA ASN A 79 -4.35 5.98 -7.00
C ASN A 79 -4.82 4.64 -6.40
N CYS A 80 -4.94 3.60 -7.21
CA CYS A 80 -5.30 2.24 -6.77
C CYS A 80 -4.42 1.75 -5.61
N SER A 81 -3.13 1.98 -5.68
CA SER A 81 -2.15 1.53 -4.68
C SER A 81 -2.29 2.27 -3.35
N SER A 82 -2.46 3.59 -3.38
CA SER A 82 -2.71 4.39 -2.17
C SER A 82 -4.06 4.04 -1.53
N THR A 83 -5.07 3.75 -2.34
CA THR A 83 -6.40 3.31 -1.86
C THR A 83 -6.29 2.02 -1.06
N VAL A 84 -5.61 1.01 -1.59
CA VAL A 84 -5.39 -0.27 -0.89
C VAL A 84 -4.56 -0.06 0.38
N SER A 85 -3.51 0.75 0.31
CA SER A 85 -2.64 1.00 1.47
C SER A 85 -3.38 1.72 2.61
N ASN A 86 -4.23 2.69 2.28
CA ASN A 86 -5.07 3.38 3.26
C ASN A 86 -6.14 2.44 3.86
N ALA A 87 -6.73 1.55 3.04
CA ALA A 87 -7.66 0.54 3.52
C ALA A 87 -7.00 -0.43 4.51
N LEU A 88 -5.79 -0.88 4.21
CA LEU A 88 -5.01 -1.73 5.12
C LEU A 88 -4.68 -1.02 6.44
N GLU A 89 -4.34 0.27 6.40
CA GLU A 89 -4.10 1.06 7.61
C GLU A 89 -5.35 1.21 8.47
N ALA A 90 -6.49 1.47 7.85
CA ALA A 90 -7.76 1.56 8.55
C ALA A 90 -8.13 0.22 9.18
N ALA A 91 -8.01 -0.88 8.42
CA ALA A 91 -8.32 -2.23 8.88
C ALA A 91 -7.43 -2.71 10.03
N LEU A 92 -6.20 -2.23 10.10
CA LEU A 92 -5.22 -2.55 11.15
C LEU A 92 -5.08 -1.46 12.23
N ASP A 93 -6.08 -0.58 12.33
CA ASP A 93 -6.15 0.50 13.32
C ASP A 93 -4.94 1.45 13.28
N GLY A 94 -4.47 1.75 12.09
CA GLY A 94 -3.35 2.66 11.90
C GLY A 94 -2.05 2.19 12.55
N ALA A 95 -1.75 0.88 12.49
CA ALA A 95 -0.62 0.25 13.18
C ALA A 95 0.71 0.99 12.99
N VAL A 96 0.94 1.54 11.78
CA VAL A 96 2.15 2.33 11.46
C VAL A 96 2.01 3.79 11.90
N TRP A 97 0.80 4.36 11.84
CA TRP A 97 0.56 5.74 12.28
C TRP A 97 0.73 5.94 13.78
N ARG A 98 0.38 4.95 14.58
CA ARG A 98 0.56 5.00 16.02
C ARG A 98 2.02 5.19 16.44
N LEU A 99 2.97 4.85 15.56
CA LEU A 99 4.38 5.15 15.79
C LEU A 99 4.72 6.63 15.59
N LYS A 100 3.98 7.33 14.71
CA LYS A 100 4.22 8.77 14.45
C LYS A 100 3.53 9.68 15.49
N GLY A 101 2.37 9.26 16.00
CA GLY A 101 1.56 10.07 16.92
C GLY A 101 1.96 9.92 18.40
N ALA A 102 2.59 8.83 18.77
CA ALA A 102 3.21 8.74 20.07
C ALA A 102 4.39 9.72 20.09
N ARG A 103 4.36 10.74 20.95
CA ARG A 103 5.59 11.43 21.37
C ARG A 103 6.61 10.32 21.55
N ALA A 104 7.67 10.33 20.73
CA ALA A 104 8.62 9.23 20.62
C ALA A 104 9.31 8.98 21.96
N GLY A 105 8.58 8.33 22.85
CA GLY A 105 9.13 7.86 24.10
C GLY A 105 10.02 6.64 23.81
N TRP A 106 10.94 6.40 24.69
CA TRP A 106 11.87 5.26 24.67
C TRP A 106 11.15 3.93 24.37
N GLY A 107 9.91 3.75 24.87
CA GLY A 107 9.09 2.56 24.63
C GLY A 107 8.66 2.35 23.19
N ALA A 108 8.37 3.42 22.44
CA ALA A 108 8.04 3.33 21.00
C ALA A 108 9.28 2.96 20.18
N PHE A 109 10.43 3.50 20.54
CA PHE A 109 11.71 3.17 19.92
C PHE A 109 12.13 1.72 20.19
N VAL A 110 12.01 1.25 21.43
CA VAL A 110 12.29 -0.14 21.79
C VAL A 110 11.33 -1.09 21.07
N ARG A 111 10.03 -0.75 20.98
CA ARG A 111 9.05 -1.53 20.23
C ARG A 111 9.39 -1.60 18.73
N LEU A 112 9.85 -0.50 18.14
CA LEU A 112 10.29 -0.48 16.75
C LEU A 112 11.49 -1.39 16.52
N LEU A 113 12.47 -1.38 17.42
CA LEU A 113 13.65 -2.25 17.35
C LEU A 113 13.29 -3.73 17.51
N LEU A 114 12.32 -4.03 18.37
CA LEU A 114 11.86 -5.40 18.65
C LEU A 114 10.87 -5.94 17.61
N THR A 115 10.40 -5.09 16.68
CA THR A 115 9.41 -5.45 15.67
C THR A 115 9.91 -5.04 14.27
N PRO A 116 10.82 -5.83 13.67
CA PRO A 116 11.40 -5.48 12.36
C PRO A 116 10.37 -5.28 11.25
N GLU A 117 9.25 -5.98 11.31
CA GLU A 117 8.14 -5.82 10.35
C GLU A 117 7.52 -4.42 10.43
N LEU A 118 7.41 -3.89 11.63
CA LEU A 118 6.91 -2.55 11.86
C LEU A 118 7.88 -1.50 11.31
N TRP A 119 9.18 -1.74 11.49
CA TRP A 119 10.22 -0.89 10.90
C TRP A 119 10.17 -0.93 9.37
N VAL A 120 10.08 -2.14 8.78
CA VAL A 120 9.95 -2.31 7.32
C VAL A 120 8.71 -1.61 6.79
N ALA A 121 7.55 -1.81 7.42
CA ALA A 121 6.32 -1.13 7.05
C ALA A 121 6.44 0.40 7.13
N ALA A 122 7.08 0.91 8.19
CA ALA A 122 7.33 2.34 8.36
C ALA A 122 8.25 2.92 7.27
N GLN A 123 9.31 2.19 6.88
CA GLN A 123 10.20 2.62 5.80
C GLN A 123 9.52 2.62 4.43
N ILE A 124 8.76 1.57 4.12
CA ILE A 124 7.97 1.51 2.87
C ILE A 124 7.01 2.68 2.81
N ARG A 125 6.27 2.92 3.90
CA ARG A 125 5.34 4.03 3.99
C ARG A 125 6.01 5.40 3.85
N LYS A 126 7.14 5.61 4.53
CA LYS A 126 7.92 6.85 4.40
C LYS A 126 8.31 7.09 2.94
N ARG A 127 8.80 6.05 2.26
CA ARG A 127 9.17 6.14 0.85
C ARG A 127 7.97 6.45 -0.04
N ALA A 128 6.85 5.80 0.17
CA ALA A 128 5.64 6.02 -0.61
C ALA A 128 5.07 7.44 -0.45
N VAL A 129 5.16 8.03 0.74
CA VAL A 129 4.73 9.42 1.00
C VAL A 129 5.63 10.43 0.29
N THR A 130 6.92 10.12 0.11
CA THR A 130 7.88 11.04 -0.56
C THR A 130 7.92 10.88 -2.08
N MET A 131 7.40 9.77 -2.61
CA MET A 131 7.42 9.49 -4.06
C MET A 131 6.00 9.35 -4.62
N ALA A 132 5.45 8.17 -4.48
CA ALA A 132 4.07 7.77 -4.76
C ALA A 132 3.87 6.34 -4.30
N TRP A 133 2.63 5.93 -4.07
CA TRP A 133 2.31 4.53 -3.90
C TRP A 133 2.30 3.83 -5.26
N THR A 134 3.09 2.77 -5.37
CA THR A 134 3.11 1.88 -6.54
C THR A 134 2.58 0.50 -6.16
N PRO A 135 2.12 -0.33 -7.12
CA PRO A 135 1.68 -1.70 -6.84
C PRO A 135 2.73 -2.54 -6.08
N GLY A 136 4.02 -2.40 -6.45
CA GLY A 136 5.11 -3.10 -5.77
C GLY A 136 5.28 -2.66 -4.31
N LEU A 137 5.26 -1.34 -4.04
CA LEU A 137 5.33 -0.82 -2.67
C LEU A 137 4.11 -1.25 -1.84
N THR A 138 2.91 -1.25 -2.43
CA THR A 138 1.69 -1.71 -1.76
C THR A 138 1.75 -3.19 -1.42
N LEU A 139 2.28 -4.03 -2.31
CA LEU A 139 2.48 -5.45 -2.06
C LEU A 139 3.47 -5.69 -0.91
N ASP A 140 4.60 -5.00 -0.91
CA ASP A 140 5.60 -5.11 0.15
C ASP A 140 5.05 -4.60 1.49
N TYR A 141 4.26 -3.53 1.45
CA TYR A 141 3.57 -3.00 2.62
C TYR A 141 2.54 -3.99 3.18
N ALA A 142 1.71 -4.57 2.32
CA ALA A 142 0.74 -5.58 2.72
C ALA A 142 1.41 -6.82 3.33
N ARG A 143 2.55 -7.25 2.80
CA ARG A 143 3.36 -8.35 3.37
C ARG A 143 3.87 -8.00 4.78
N ALA A 144 4.45 -6.81 4.96
CA ALA A 144 4.91 -6.36 6.27
C ALA A 144 3.76 -6.26 7.28
N LEU A 145 2.62 -5.70 6.87
CA LEU A 145 1.44 -5.60 7.72
C LEU A 145 0.83 -6.97 8.05
N SER A 146 0.83 -7.92 7.11
CA SER A 146 0.33 -9.28 7.38
C SER A 146 1.13 -9.99 8.47
N MET A 147 2.42 -9.71 8.54
CA MET A 147 3.30 -10.27 9.59
C MET A 147 3.04 -9.60 10.95
N LEU A 148 2.70 -8.31 10.97
CA LEU A 148 2.31 -7.60 12.17
C LEU A 148 0.94 -8.04 12.72
N ALA A 149 0.01 -8.32 11.80
CA ALA A 149 -1.36 -8.72 12.15
C ALA A 149 -1.47 -10.18 12.57
N ASP A 150 -0.53 -11.04 12.18
CA ASP A 150 -0.52 -12.48 12.50
C ASP A 150 0.76 -12.84 13.30
N PRO A 151 0.86 -12.43 14.57
CA PRO A 151 2.03 -12.69 15.39
C PRO A 151 2.16 -14.20 15.63
N ARG A 152 3.12 -14.82 14.98
CA ARG A 152 3.44 -16.23 15.15
C ARG A 152 4.51 -16.42 16.21
N PRO A 153 4.27 -17.24 17.23
CA PRO A 153 5.30 -17.53 18.21
C PRO A 153 6.50 -18.24 17.55
N PHE A 154 7.69 -17.77 17.81
CA PHE A 154 9.00 -18.37 17.49
C PHE A 154 9.38 -18.65 16.03
N ALA A 155 8.46 -18.86 15.09
CA ALA A 155 8.78 -19.12 13.68
C ALA A 155 8.94 -17.86 12.83
N TRP A 156 8.66 -16.70 13.39
CA TRP A 156 8.62 -15.43 12.70
C TRP A 156 9.95 -15.02 12.04
N TRP A 157 11.10 -15.36 12.64
CA TRP A 157 12.41 -15.13 12.03
C TRP A 157 12.59 -15.82 10.68
N LYS A 158 12.07 -17.04 10.54
CA LYS A 158 12.12 -17.77 9.25
C LYS A 158 11.24 -17.09 8.22
N VAL A 159 10.06 -16.65 8.61
CA VAL A 159 9.09 -15.96 7.75
C VAL A 159 9.60 -14.57 7.39
N ALA A 160 10.13 -13.80 8.35
CA ALA A 160 10.75 -12.50 8.12
C ALA A 160 11.92 -12.62 7.15
N ARG A 161 12.83 -13.58 7.39
CA ARG A 161 13.97 -13.83 6.50
C ARG A 161 13.55 -14.23 5.08
N SER A 162 12.48 -15.04 4.93
CA SER A 162 11.95 -15.41 3.61
C SER A 162 11.25 -14.24 2.91
N ALA A 163 10.52 -13.40 3.65
CA ALA A 163 9.87 -12.21 3.11
C ALA A 163 10.91 -11.17 2.67
N VAL A 164 11.95 -10.91 3.47
CA VAL A 164 13.05 -10.02 3.09
C VAL A 164 13.78 -10.57 1.85
N LYS A 165 14.05 -11.87 1.80
CA LYS A 165 14.65 -12.50 0.60
C LYS A 165 13.75 -12.35 -0.64
N ALA A 166 12.44 -12.53 -0.50
CA ALA A 166 11.48 -12.35 -1.59
C ALA A 166 11.42 -10.89 -2.08
N ILE A 167 11.44 -9.92 -1.16
CA ILE A 167 11.49 -8.48 -1.48
C ILE A 167 12.79 -8.13 -2.23
N VAL A 168 13.92 -8.64 -1.75
CA VAL A 168 15.23 -8.40 -2.39
C VAL A 168 15.29 -9.06 -3.77
N ALA A 169 14.78 -10.29 -3.91
CA ALA A 169 14.75 -11.00 -5.18
C ALA A 169 13.85 -10.32 -6.21
N SER A 170 12.66 -9.88 -5.81
CA SER A 170 11.77 -9.14 -6.71
C SER A 170 12.40 -7.83 -7.21
N ARG A 171 13.13 -7.12 -6.34
CA ARG A 171 13.83 -5.88 -6.74
C ARG A 171 15.03 -6.12 -7.65
N ARG A 172 15.70 -7.27 -7.55
CA ARG A 172 16.77 -7.66 -8.49
C ARG A 172 16.20 -7.98 -9.86
N ALA A 173 15.13 -8.78 -9.92
CA ALA A 173 14.46 -9.12 -11.16
C ALA A 173 13.94 -7.88 -11.90
N TRP A 174 13.43 -6.88 -11.19
CA TRP A 174 13.02 -5.61 -11.78
C TRP A 174 14.19 -4.82 -12.38
N ARG A 175 15.35 -4.79 -11.72
CA ARG A 175 16.54 -4.10 -12.25
C ARG A 175 17.14 -4.77 -13.47
N GLU A 176 17.02 -6.11 -13.56
CA GLU A 176 17.51 -6.90 -14.70
C GLU A 176 16.59 -6.78 -15.93
N GLN A 177 15.33 -6.36 -15.74
CA GLN A 177 14.39 -6.09 -16.85
C GLN A 177 14.52 -4.66 -17.40
N ASP A 178 15.07 -3.73 -16.61
CA ASP A 178 15.27 -2.33 -17.01
C ASP A 178 16.69 -2.06 -17.56
N SER A 179 17.56 -3.06 -17.66
CA SER A 179 18.91 -2.99 -18.23
C SER A 179 18.97 -3.66 -19.60
#